data_737c6d4d0ae0a32a43882d987ad48896
#
_entry.id   737c6d4d0ae0a32a43882d987ad48896
#
_cell.length_a   1.000
_cell.length_b   1.000
_cell.length_c   1.000
_cell.angle_alpha   90.00
_cell.angle_beta   90.00
_cell.angle_gamma   90.00
#
_symmetry.space_group_name_H-M   'P 1'
#
loop_
_entity.id
_entity.type
_entity.pdbx_description
1 polymer ?
#
loop_
_entity_poly.entity_id
_entity_poly.type
_entity_poly.pdbx_seq_one_letter_code
_entity_poly.pdbx_strand_id
1 'polypeptide(L)'
;MAEGASLWCNAVVRAECAHVEIGAFSNVQDFVMIHTDPGRPVTIGEYCSITHHATLHGCTLGDHVLVGINATIYNGAVIGSGSIIGQHAYVKDGTIVPPNSIVVGSPAKVIATRDNRIANHINALFYHRNALAYARGEHRAWDGPEFEAWFAATMATVVKQFG
;
A
#
# COMPACT_ATOMS: atom_id res chain seq x y z
N MET A 1 -12.75 -1.97 6.09
CA MET A 1 -11.56 -2.83 5.82
C MET A 1 -12.03 -4.17 5.32
N ALA A 2 -11.40 -4.68 4.25
CA ALA A 2 -11.67 -6.00 3.70
C ALA A 2 -10.83 -7.11 4.38
N GLU A 3 -11.03 -8.37 3.94
CA GLU A 3 -10.33 -9.54 4.46
C GLU A 3 -8.81 -9.40 4.35
N GLY A 4 -8.07 -9.85 5.34
CA GLY A 4 -6.60 -9.85 5.35
C GLY A 4 -5.93 -8.47 5.42
N ALA A 5 -6.69 -7.39 5.39
CA ALA A 5 -6.13 -6.04 5.55
C ALA A 5 -5.67 -5.80 6.99
N SER A 6 -4.60 -5.00 7.17
CA SER A 6 -4.01 -4.74 8.48
C SER A 6 -3.68 -3.26 8.71
N LEU A 7 -3.89 -2.81 9.97
CA LEU A 7 -3.43 -1.53 10.48
C LEU A 7 -2.32 -1.78 11.51
N TRP A 8 -1.19 -1.11 11.35
CA TRP A 8 -0.01 -1.27 12.19
C TRP A 8 0.08 -0.20 13.27
N CYS A 9 1.10 -0.27 14.09
CA CYS A 9 1.23 0.55 15.28
C CYS A 9 1.16 2.06 14.97
N ASN A 10 0.31 2.78 15.70
CA ASN A 10 0.13 4.23 15.57
C ASN A 10 -0.36 4.71 14.18
N ALA A 11 -0.83 3.82 13.31
CA ALA A 11 -1.57 4.25 12.13
C ALA A 11 -2.87 4.96 12.55
N VAL A 12 -3.15 6.10 11.94
CA VAL A 12 -4.33 6.91 12.24
C VAL A 12 -5.25 6.96 11.02
N VAL A 13 -6.49 6.55 11.19
CA VAL A 13 -7.56 6.68 10.18
C VAL A 13 -8.63 7.59 10.74
N ARG A 14 -8.79 8.78 10.14
CA ARG A 14 -9.76 9.78 10.56
C ARG A 14 -10.72 10.09 9.41
N ALA A 15 -11.97 9.68 9.54
CA ALA A 15 -12.97 9.62 8.46
C ALA A 15 -14.26 10.40 8.79
N GLU A 16 -14.13 11.56 9.43
CA GLU A 16 -15.28 12.37 9.87
C GLU A 16 -16.01 13.07 8.71
N CYS A 17 -15.36 13.27 7.57
CA CYS A 17 -15.93 14.00 6.42
C CYS A 17 -16.42 13.10 5.30
N ALA A 18 -15.85 11.89 5.16
CA ALA A 18 -16.19 10.92 4.13
C ALA A 18 -15.73 9.52 4.60
N HIS A 19 -16.00 8.48 3.82
CA HIS A 19 -15.58 7.12 4.17
C HIS A 19 -14.14 6.83 3.79
N VAL A 20 -13.56 5.82 4.44
CA VAL A 20 -12.28 5.21 4.10
C VAL A 20 -12.51 3.73 3.80
N GLU A 21 -12.10 3.28 2.61
CA GLU A 21 -12.11 1.87 2.21
C GLU A 21 -10.70 1.35 2.06
N ILE A 22 -10.44 0.16 2.62
CA ILE A 22 -9.15 -0.53 2.52
C ILE A 22 -9.41 -1.93 1.99
N GLY A 23 -8.90 -2.21 0.79
CA GLY A 23 -9.06 -3.45 0.05
C GLY A 23 -8.36 -4.64 0.69
N ALA A 24 -8.68 -5.83 0.19
CA ALA A 24 -8.18 -7.10 0.73
C ALA A 24 -6.65 -7.17 0.70
N PHE A 25 -6.06 -7.74 1.76
CA PHE A 25 -4.62 -7.94 1.94
C PHE A 25 -3.78 -6.66 1.90
N SER A 26 -4.39 -5.48 1.91
CA SER A 26 -3.66 -4.21 1.98
C SER A 26 -3.20 -3.92 3.40
N ASN A 27 -2.01 -3.33 3.53
CA ASN A 27 -1.44 -2.99 4.82
C ASN A 27 -1.19 -1.48 4.95
N VAL A 28 -1.57 -0.94 6.10
CA VAL A 28 -1.34 0.45 6.50
C VAL A 28 -0.35 0.41 7.64
N GLN A 29 0.90 0.78 7.34
CA GLN A 29 2.03 0.58 8.24
C GLN A 29 2.11 1.66 9.34
N ASP A 30 3.13 1.53 10.18
CA ASP A 30 3.28 2.35 11.38
C ASP A 30 3.30 3.84 11.04
N PHE A 31 2.58 4.64 11.85
CA PHE A 31 2.48 6.09 11.77
C PHE A 31 1.89 6.65 10.46
N VAL A 32 1.26 5.82 9.64
CA VAL A 32 0.54 6.32 8.46
C VAL A 32 -0.66 7.14 8.90
N MET A 33 -0.88 8.28 8.23
CA MET A 33 -2.07 9.11 8.41
C MET A 33 -3.00 8.97 7.20
N ILE A 34 -4.24 8.57 7.44
CA ILE A 34 -5.31 8.57 6.43
C ILE A 34 -6.39 9.54 6.88
N HIS A 35 -6.69 10.52 6.02
CA HIS A 35 -7.71 11.52 6.29
C HIS A 35 -8.57 11.80 5.06
N THR A 36 -9.81 12.21 5.30
CA THR A 36 -10.79 12.52 4.27
C THR A 36 -11.15 14.01 4.28
N ASP A 37 -11.63 14.51 3.15
CA ASP A 37 -12.28 15.83 3.05
C ASP A 37 -13.75 15.68 2.68
N PRO A 38 -14.60 16.71 2.86
CA PRO A 38 -15.98 16.69 2.43
C PRO A 38 -16.11 16.28 0.94
N GLY A 39 -16.82 15.17 0.69
CA GLY A 39 -17.00 14.59 -0.64
C GLY A 39 -15.74 13.96 -1.25
N ARG A 40 -14.66 13.79 -0.50
CA ARG A 40 -13.39 13.19 -0.93
C ARG A 40 -13.01 11.99 -0.05
N PRO A 41 -13.53 10.80 -0.33
CA PRO A 41 -13.16 9.58 0.38
C PRO A 41 -11.72 9.19 0.11
N VAL A 42 -11.19 8.28 0.92
CA VAL A 42 -9.96 7.55 0.62
C VAL A 42 -10.33 6.11 0.27
N THR A 43 -9.98 5.69 -0.94
CA THR A 43 -10.18 4.32 -1.41
C THR A 43 -8.82 3.69 -1.71
N ILE A 44 -8.52 2.58 -1.06
CA ILE A 44 -7.30 1.80 -1.26
C ILE A 44 -7.71 0.44 -1.83
N GLY A 45 -7.18 0.10 -3.00
CA GLY A 45 -7.41 -1.18 -3.65
C GLY A 45 -6.82 -2.37 -2.88
N GLU A 46 -6.79 -3.53 -3.53
CA GLU A 46 -6.28 -4.77 -2.93
C GLU A 46 -4.75 -4.88 -3.04
N TYR A 47 -4.14 -5.61 -2.11
CA TYR A 47 -2.69 -5.88 -2.08
C TYR A 47 -1.82 -4.62 -2.13
N CYS A 48 -2.30 -3.52 -1.56
CA CYS A 48 -1.54 -2.28 -1.44
C CYS A 48 -0.68 -2.27 -0.17
N SER A 49 0.47 -1.60 -0.25
CA SER A 49 1.33 -1.34 0.90
C SER A 49 1.50 0.15 1.10
N ILE A 50 0.93 0.67 2.17
CA ILE A 50 1.06 2.09 2.56
C ILE A 50 2.13 2.13 3.65
N THR A 51 3.34 2.54 3.25
CA THR A 51 4.50 2.37 4.13
C THR A 51 4.63 3.49 5.16
N HIS A 52 5.52 3.27 6.13
CA HIS A 52 5.68 4.08 7.35
C HIS A 52 5.61 5.60 7.10
N HIS A 53 4.89 6.32 7.94
CA HIS A 53 4.73 7.78 7.91
C HIS A 53 4.13 8.35 6.62
N ALA A 54 3.61 7.54 5.70
CA ALA A 54 2.91 8.06 4.52
C ALA A 54 1.62 8.78 4.92
N THR A 55 1.21 9.76 4.11
CA THR A 55 -0.05 10.49 4.30
C THR A 55 -0.94 10.31 3.07
N LEU A 56 -2.14 9.83 3.28
CA LEU A 56 -3.19 9.74 2.25
C LEU A 56 -4.33 10.69 2.62
N HIS A 57 -4.67 11.58 1.72
CA HIS A 57 -5.69 12.59 1.95
C HIS A 57 -6.66 12.68 0.76
N GLY A 58 -7.89 12.19 0.93
CA GLY A 58 -8.96 12.29 -0.08
C GLY A 58 -8.59 11.75 -1.46
N CYS A 59 -7.93 10.59 -1.56
CA CYS A 59 -7.35 10.05 -2.80
C CYS A 59 -7.80 8.61 -3.06
N THR A 60 -7.55 8.13 -4.29
CA THR A 60 -7.86 6.77 -4.73
C THR A 60 -6.60 6.05 -5.19
N LEU A 61 -6.38 4.86 -4.68
CA LEU A 61 -5.33 3.94 -5.10
C LEU A 61 -5.97 2.69 -5.72
N GLY A 62 -5.52 2.33 -6.92
CA GLY A 62 -5.83 1.03 -7.52
C GLY A 62 -5.14 -0.13 -6.78
N ASP A 63 -5.25 -1.33 -7.33
CA ASP A 63 -4.68 -2.52 -6.71
C ASP A 63 -3.15 -2.58 -6.85
N HIS A 64 -2.49 -3.30 -5.95
CA HIS A 64 -1.03 -3.52 -6.01
C HIS A 64 -0.20 -2.23 -6.04
N VAL A 65 -0.66 -1.19 -5.35
CA VAL A 65 0.10 0.08 -5.24
C VAL A 65 1.00 0.03 -4.01
N LEU A 66 2.27 0.44 -4.19
CA LEU A 66 3.17 0.68 -3.08
C LEU A 66 3.36 2.18 -2.90
N VAL A 67 3.04 2.69 -1.72
CA VAL A 67 3.29 4.08 -1.31
C VAL A 67 4.50 4.10 -0.39
N GLY A 68 5.58 4.73 -0.85
CA GLY A 68 6.87 4.78 -0.15
C GLY A 68 6.84 5.59 1.15
N ILE A 69 7.86 5.35 1.98
CA ILE A 69 8.02 6.01 3.29
C ILE A 69 7.95 7.53 3.17
N ASN A 70 7.19 8.19 4.04
CA ASN A 70 6.98 9.64 4.07
C ASN A 70 6.39 10.23 2.78
N ALA A 71 5.85 9.44 1.87
CA ALA A 71 5.16 9.99 0.70
C ALA A 71 3.81 10.59 1.10
N THR A 72 3.41 11.64 0.40
CA THR A 72 2.11 12.30 0.59
C THR A 72 1.32 12.25 -0.71
N ILE A 73 0.08 11.76 -0.65
CA ILE A 73 -0.86 11.74 -1.77
C ILE A 73 -2.07 12.59 -1.37
N TYR A 74 -2.34 13.63 -2.15
CA TYR A 74 -3.31 14.65 -1.76
C TYR A 74 -4.61 14.57 -2.57
N ASN A 75 -5.56 15.48 -2.27
CA ASN A 75 -6.97 15.45 -2.64
C ASN A 75 -7.22 15.16 -4.13
N GLY A 76 -8.11 14.22 -4.40
CA GLY A 76 -8.54 13.88 -5.75
C GLY A 76 -7.46 13.22 -6.62
N ALA A 77 -6.29 12.93 -6.07
CA ALA A 77 -5.29 12.15 -6.79
C ALA A 77 -5.76 10.71 -7.00
N VAL A 78 -5.48 10.16 -8.18
CA VAL A 78 -5.80 8.78 -8.55
C VAL A 78 -4.51 8.08 -8.96
N ILE A 79 -4.17 7.01 -8.27
CA ILE A 79 -2.96 6.22 -8.52
C ILE A 79 -3.36 4.91 -9.20
N GLY A 80 -2.93 4.72 -10.44
CA GLY A 80 -3.20 3.51 -11.20
C GLY A 80 -2.52 2.26 -10.61
N SER A 81 -3.18 1.11 -10.80
CA SER A 81 -2.74 -0.19 -10.25
C SER A 81 -1.29 -0.54 -10.64
N GLY A 82 -0.59 -1.27 -9.77
CA GLY A 82 0.79 -1.70 -10.00
C GLY A 82 1.84 -0.61 -9.87
N SER A 83 1.44 0.62 -9.50
CA SER A 83 2.36 1.76 -9.40
C SER A 83 3.14 1.77 -8.09
N ILE A 84 4.29 2.43 -8.12
CA ILE A 84 5.12 2.73 -6.96
C ILE A 84 5.22 4.25 -6.83
N ILE A 85 4.78 4.78 -5.69
CA ILE A 85 5.04 6.15 -5.26
C ILE A 85 6.30 6.09 -4.39
N GLY A 86 7.38 6.71 -4.86
CA GLY A 86 8.67 6.66 -4.18
C GLY A 86 8.67 7.39 -2.84
N GLN A 87 9.68 7.11 -2.02
CA GLN A 87 9.83 7.74 -0.71
C GLN A 87 9.89 9.26 -0.82
N HIS A 88 9.27 9.97 0.14
CA HIS A 88 9.18 11.44 0.19
C HIS A 88 8.55 12.10 -1.04
N ALA A 89 7.89 11.36 -1.91
CA ALA A 89 7.19 11.95 -3.05
C ALA A 89 5.95 12.72 -2.58
N TYR A 90 5.70 13.88 -3.20
CA TYR A 90 4.48 14.66 -2.98
C TYR A 90 3.62 14.67 -4.24
N VAL A 91 2.56 13.88 -4.22
CA VAL A 91 1.55 13.82 -5.29
C VAL A 91 0.49 14.88 -5.01
N LYS A 92 0.43 15.88 -5.90
CA LYS A 92 -0.45 17.04 -5.75
C LYS A 92 -1.92 16.69 -6.02
N ASP A 93 -2.78 17.61 -5.63
CA ASP A 93 -4.23 17.56 -5.87
C ASP A 93 -4.57 17.21 -7.32
N GLY A 94 -5.53 16.31 -7.50
CA GLY A 94 -6.08 15.96 -8.81
C GLY A 94 -5.10 15.28 -9.75
N THR A 95 -3.92 14.88 -9.29
CA THR A 95 -2.94 14.20 -10.13
C THR A 95 -3.43 12.81 -10.52
N ILE A 96 -3.45 12.50 -11.81
CA ILE A 96 -3.75 11.16 -12.33
C ILE A 96 -2.43 10.48 -12.70
N VAL A 97 -2.12 9.42 -11.98
CA VAL A 97 -0.94 8.56 -12.22
C VAL A 97 -1.39 7.33 -13.00
N PRO A 98 -0.88 7.09 -14.22
CA PRO A 98 -1.20 5.89 -15.00
C PRO A 98 -0.79 4.60 -14.27
N PRO A 99 -1.41 3.44 -14.62
CA PRO A 99 -1.00 2.16 -14.08
C PRO A 99 0.49 1.85 -14.34
N ASN A 100 1.10 1.05 -13.47
CA ASN A 100 2.48 0.58 -13.56
C ASN A 100 3.53 1.71 -13.58
N SER A 101 3.20 2.88 -13.02
CA SER A 101 4.09 4.03 -12.96
C SER A 101 5.07 3.95 -11.78
N ILE A 102 6.29 4.41 -12.00
CA ILE A 102 7.24 4.75 -10.93
C ILE A 102 7.26 6.28 -10.81
N VAL A 103 6.88 6.78 -9.64
CA VAL A 103 6.65 8.20 -9.38
C VAL A 103 7.55 8.67 -8.25
N VAL A 104 8.30 9.75 -8.46
CA VAL A 104 9.23 10.29 -7.45
C VAL A 104 9.25 11.81 -7.44
N GLY A 105 9.74 12.38 -6.36
CA GLY A 105 10.02 13.81 -6.23
C GLY A 105 8.92 14.63 -5.56
N SER A 106 9.22 15.88 -5.30
CA SER A 106 8.32 16.87 -4.71
C SER A 106 8.44 18.19 -5.52
N PRO A 107 7.48 18.52 -6.40
CA PRO A 107 6.29 17.74 -6.76
C PRO A 107 6.62 16.44 -7.50
N ALA A 108 5.79 15.43 -7.32
CA ALA A 108 5.99 14.10 -7.87
C ALA A 108 5.81 14.04 -9.39
N LYS A 109 6.64 13.25 -10.06
CA LYS A 109 6.60 13.02 -11.51
C LYS A 109 6.75 11.53 -11.82
N VAL A 110 6.08 11.06 -12.86
CA VAL A 110 6.33 9.74 -13.44
C VAL A 110 7.71 9.76 -14.10
N ILE A 111 8.58 8.86 -13.69
CA ILE A 111 9.96 8.73 -14.24
C ILE A 111 10.15 7.45 -15.05
N ALA A 112 9.28 6.46 -14.88
CA ALA A 112 9.32 5.19 -15.61
C ALA A 112 7.96 4.51 -15.56
N THR A 113 7.77 3.56 -16.48
CA THR A 113 6.65 2.61 -16.48
C THR A 113 7.22 1.20 -16.40
N ARG A 114 6.79 0.43 -15.38
CA ARG A 114 7.21 -0.94 -15.16
C ARG A 114 6.14 -1.69 -14.41
N ASP A 115 5.81 -2.90 -14.84
CA ASP A 115 4.93 -3.77 -14.07
C ASP A 115 5.60 -4.22 -12.78
N ASN A 116 5.08 -3.75 -11.66
CA ASN A 116 5.57 -4.09 -10.32
C ASN A 116 4.55 -4.95 -9.55
N ARG A 117 3.46 -5.41 -10.20
CA ARG A 117 2.38 -6.11 -9.52
C ARG A 117 2.86 -7.31 -8.71
N ILE A 118 3.73 -8.15 -9.28
CA ILE A 118 4.28 -9.32 -8.57
C ILE A 118 5.00 -8.89 -7.28
N ALA A 119 5.92 -7.92 -7.38
CA ALA A 119 6.68 -7.47 -6.23
C ALA A 119 5.79 -6.84 -5.15
N ASN A 120 4.85 -6.00 -5.55
CA ASN A 120 3.93 -5.32 -4.64
C ASN A 120 2.96 -6.32 -3.99
N HIS A 121 2.46 -7.31 -4.75
CA HIS A 121 1.60 -8.37 -4.23
C HIS A 121 2.33 -9.20 -3.15
N ILE A 122 3.56 -9.62 -3.42
CA ILE A 122 4.36 -10.38 -2.47
C ILE A 122 4.64 -9.57 -1.21
N ASN A 123 4.96 -8.28 -1.34
CA ASN A 123 5.14 -7.39 -0.20
C ASN A 123 3.87 -7.33 0.68
N ALA A 124 2.70 -7.22 0.07
CA ALA A 124 1.43 -7.23 0.79
C ALA A 124 1.19 -8.54 1.54
N LEU A 125 1.49 -9.69 0.92
CA LEU A 125 1.39 -11.00 1.57
C LEU A 125 2.37 -11.17 2.74
N PHE A 126 3.57 -10.58 2.66
CA PHE A 126 4.50 -10.53 3.79
C PHE A 126 3.89 -9.85 5.00
N TYR A 127 3.29 -8.69 4.80
CA TYR A 127 2.63 -7.96 5.86
C TYR A 127 1.40 -8.69 6.41
N HIS A 128 0.62 -9.35 5.56
CA HIS A 128 -0.49 -10.19 6.00
C HIS A 128 0.01 -11.33 6.92
N ARG A 129 1.01 -12.11 6.47
CA ARG A 129 1.61 -13.18 7.28
C ARG A 129 2.15 -12.65 8.62
N ASN A 130 2.84 -11.51 8.58
CA ASN A 130 3.39 -10.88 9.77
C ASN A 130 2.30 -10.39 10.74
N ALA A 131 1.20 -9.83 10.23
CA ALA A 131 0.07 -9.41 11.06
C ALA A 131 -0.56 -10.58 11.81
N LEU A 132 -0.72 -11.74 11.15
CA LEU A 132 -1.20 -12.96 11.81
C LEU A 132 -0.24 -13.47 12.89
N ALA A 133 1.07 -13.34 12.67
CA ALA A 133 2.09 -13.71 13.66
C ALA A 133 2.07 -12.76 14.86
N TYR A 134 2.00 -11.45 14.63
CA TYR A 134 1.87 -10.44 15.69
C TYR A 134 0.64 -10.66 16.57
N ALA A 135 -0.49 -11.04 15.97
CA ALA A 135 -1.72 -11.38 16.70
C ALA A 135 -1.53 -12.56 17.69
N ARG A 136 -0.53 -13.42 17.47
CA ARG A 136 -0.16 -14.53 18.34
C ARG A 136 1.02 -14.22 19.28
N GLY A 137 1.55 -12.97 19.26
CA GLY A 137 2.74 -12.59 20.02
C GLY A 137 4.08 -13.02 19.40
N GLU A 138 4.09 -13.43 18.15
CA GLU A 138 5.27 -13.84 17.40
C GLU A 138 5.86 -12.66 16.62
N HIS A 139 6.98 -12.11 17.07
CA HIS A 139 7.55 -10.89 16.48
C HIS A 139 8.72 -11.14 15.52
N ARG A 140 9.00 -12.40 15.14
CA ARG A 140 10.08 -12.79 14.22
C ARG A 140 9.58 -13.64 13.05
N ALA A 141 8.42 -13.29 12.47
CA ALA A 141 7.77 -14.06 11.41
C ALA A 141 8.50 -14.00 10.05
N TRP A 142 9.52 -13.15 9.91
CA TRP A 142 10.32 -12.99 8.69
C TRP A 142 11.69 -13.66 8.79
N ASP A 143 11.86 -14.61 9.69
CA ASP A 143 13.13 -15.28 9.96
C ASP A 143 12.95 -16.79 10.02
N GLY A 144 14.00 -17.52 9.64
CA GLY A 144 14.15 -18.97 9.77
C GLY A 144 13.54 -19.81 8.65
N PRO A 145 13.73 -21.14 8.74
CA PRO A 145 13.40 -22.08 7.66
C PRO A 145 11.92 -22.11 7.26
N GLU A 146 11.01 -21.87 8.20
CA GLU A 146 9.58 -21.82 7.89
C GLU A 146 9.22 -20.61 7.03
N PHE A 147 9.85 -19.46 7.30
CA PHE A 147 9.66 -18.28 6.46
C PHE A 147 10.24 -18.49 5.06
N GLU A 148 11.43 -19.06 4.95
CA GLU A 148 12.09 -19.35 3.67
C GLU A 148 11.24 -20.29 2.80
N ALA A 149 10.71 -21.38 3.38
CA ALA A 149 9.85 -22.30 2.69
C ALA A 149 8.54 -21.65 2.24
N TRP A 150 7.90 -20.87 3.11
CA TRP A 150 6.68 -20.13 2.77
C TRP A 150 6.95 -19.10 1.66
N PHE A 151 8.07 -18.39 1.72
CA PHE A 151 8.45 -17.40 0.71
C PHE A 151 8.61 -18.04 -0.67
N ALA A 152 9.36 -19.15 -0.74
CA ALA A 152 9.58 -19.88 -2.00
C ALA A 152 8.26 -20.36 -2.61
N ALA A 153 7.36 -20.93 -1.81
CA ALA A 153 6.04 -21.41 -2.25
C ALA A 153 5.14 -20.24 -2.71
N THR A 154 5.15 -19.13 -1.97
CA THR A 154 4.38 -17.92 -2.29
C THR A 154 4.87 -17.30 -3.59
N MET A 155 6.18 -17.14 -3.77
CA MET A 155 6.77 -16.65 -5.01
C MET A 155 6.35 -17.49 -6.23
N ALA A 156 6.44 -18.82 -6.12
CA ALA A 156 6.05 -19.71 -7.22
C ALA A 156 4.57 -19.56 -7.59
N THR A 157 3.71 -19.41 -6.59
CA THR A 157 2.26 -19.22 -6.79
C THR A 157 1.95 -17.88 -7.45
N VAL A 158 2.50 -16.78 -6.92
CA VAL A 158 2.25 -15.42 -7.42
C VAL A 158 2.79 -15.26 -8.84
N VAL A 159 4.01 -15.73 -9.11
CA VAL A 159 4.57 -15.68 -10.48
C VAL A 159 3.69 -16.44 -11.47
N LYS A 160 3.16 -17.60 -11.10
CA LYS A 160 2.23 -18.35 -11.95
C LYS A 160 0.90 -17.63 -12.18
N GLN A 161 0.43 -16.86 -11.21
CA GLN A 161 -0.83 -16.10 -11.31
C GLN A 161 -0.72 -14.91 -12.27
N PHE A 162 0.42 -14.24 -12.32
CA PHE A 162 0.64 -13.03 -13.11
C PHE A 162 1.48 -13.23 -14.37
N GLY A 163 2.09 -14.38 -14.56
CA GLY A 163 2.86 -14.76 -15.75
C GLY A 163 1.99 -15.51 -16.73
#